data_54f6a04bbb1168b2644e3ecb25819ec1
#
_entry.id   54f6a04bbb1168b2644e3ecb25819ec1
#
_cell.length_a   1.000
_cell.length_b   1.000
_cell.length_c   1.000
_cell.angle_alpha   90.00
_cell.angle_beta   90.00
_cell.angle_gamma   90.00
#
_symmetry.space_group_name_H-M   'P 1'
#
loop_
_entity.id
_entity.type
_entity.pdbx_description
1 polymer ?
#
loop_
_entity_poly.entity_id
_entity_poly.type
_entity_poly.pdbx_seq_one_letter_code
_entity_poly.pdbx_strand_id
1 'polypeptide(L)'
;MYKRQTINFTVIKNGSKTVDIKGSFGGTIAEGCVAEEFVFDPKTLTIDGPEEIINKIDHVWVEFGKNQTIDSAYVEEAEFTLRDKNDNIIPKDGLRLSEETVTATQPILKTKELPLNVRFISGGGITESDCDVTIDPSSIKVAGDSRIIDDMESIEIGTIDLSSFSSGYEHTFAIELPDGVQNLTGVSDAKVTVEVNGSHTKTFTTSNIACKGVSNGYHATIDTKEIEVTLRALSQDALNRVKPEDITVIADLSDYGSTTGQIIVNAK
;
A
#
# COMPACT_ATOMS: atom_id res chain seq x y z
N MET A 1 -20.11 84.84 -27.88
CA MET A 1 -20.18 84.48 -26.44
C MET A 1 -19.83 82.99 -26.34
N TYR A 2 -18.66 82.60 -25.89
CA TYR A 2 -18.25 81.21 -25.74
C TYR A 2 -18.79 80.71 -24.38
N LYS A 3 -19.65 79.70 -24.40
CA LYS A 3 -20.00 78.98 -23.16
C LYS A 3 -18.86 78.02 -22.78
N ARG A 4 -18.21 78.23 -21.64
CA ARG A 4 -17.31 77.26 -21.07
C ARG A 4 -18.17 76.06 -20.62
N GLN A 5 -17.91 74.90 -21.16
CA GLN A 5 -18.45 73.62 -20.70
C GLN A 5 -17.37 72.97 -19.83
N THR A 6 -17.77 72.43 -18.70
CA THR A 6 -16.95 71.64 -17.80
C THR A 6 -17.07 70.18 -18.16
N ILE A 7 -15.98 69.51 -18.45
CA ILE A 7 -15.91 68.08 -18.69
C ILE A 7 -15.19 67.46 -17.49
N ASN A 8 -15.88 66.57 -16.78
CA ASN A 8 -15.32 65.84 -15.64
C ASN A 8 -14.72 64.52 -16.12
N PHE A 9 -13.46 64.27 -15.77
CA PHE A 9 -12.79 63.01 -16.01
C PHE A 9 -12.48 62.31 -14.70
N THR A 10 -12.74 61.03 -14.64
CA THR A 10 -12.22 60.15 -13.57
C THR A 10 -11.11 59.29 -14.14
N VAL A 11 -9.92 59.40 -13.62
CA VAL A 11 -8.76 58.60 -14.00
C VAL A 11 -8.59 57.50 -12.94
N ILE A 12 -8.65 56.27 -13.39
CA ILE A 12 -8.51 55.08 -12.57
C ILE A 12 -7.23 54.38 -12.95
N LYS A 13 -6.44 53.97 -11.94
CA LYS A 13 -5.26 53.16 -12.16
C LYS A 13 -5.67 51.68 -12.22
N ASN A 14 -5.32 51.03 -13.32
CA ASN A 14 -5.53 49.60 -13.48
C ASN A 14 -4.27 48.82 -13.07
N GLY A 15 -4.47 47.64 -12.56
CA GLY A 15 -3.44 46.67 -12.23
C GLY A 15 -3.88 45.24 -12.60
N SER A 16 -3.00 44.31 -12.30
CA SER A 16 -3.23 42.85 -12.46
C SER A 16 -2.91 42.15 -11.16
N LYS A 17 -3.69 41.13 -10.80
CA LYS A 17 -3.48 40.31 -9.62
C LYS A 17 -3.83 38.86 -9.91
N THR A 18 -2.94 37.93 -9.49
CA THR A 18 -3.22 36.50 -9.52
C THR A 18 -3.62 36.05 -8.13
N VAL A 19 -4.68 35.29 -8.01
CA VAL A 19 -5.24 34.80 -6.75
C VAL A 19 -5.50 33.30 -6.85
N ASP A 20 -5.43 32.62 -5.69
CA ASP A 20 -5.69 31.19 -5.59
C ASP A 20 -7.17 30.88 -5.71
N ILE A 21 -7.47 29.70 -6.24
CA ILE A 21 -8.83 29.17 -6.30
C ILE A 21 -9.03 28.22 -5.14
N LYS A 22 -10.06 28.46 -4.33
CA LYS A 22 -10.53 27.65 -3.21
C LYS A 22 -11.99 27.25 -3.47
N GLY A 23 -12.48 26.26 -2.76
CA GLY A 23 -13.86 25.87 -2.91
C GLY A 23 -14.31 24.77 -1.96
N SER A 24 -15.51 24.28 -2.23
CA SER A 24 -16.10 23.16 -1.52
C SER A 24 -16.90 22.27 -2.45
N PHE A 25 -16.86 20.97 -2.19
CA PHE A 25 -17.75 20.00 -2.80
C PHE A 25 -19.05 19.94 -1.99
N GLY A 26 -20.18 20.19 -2.62
CA GLY A 26 -21.51 20.25 -1.99
C GLY A 26 -22.34 18.98 -2.17
N GLY A 27 -21.75 17.91 -2.73
CA GLY A 27 -22.40 16.63 -2.96
C GLY A 27 -22.22 15.63 -1.83
N THR A 28 -22.67 14.39 -2.09
CA THR A 28 -22.55 13.26 -1.19
C THR A 28 -21.69 12.18 -1.86
N ILE A 29 -20.82 11.54 -1.10
CA ILE A 29 -20.04 10.38 -1.55
C ILE A 29 -20.90 9.14 -1.33
N ALA A 30 -20.99 8.27 -2.35
CA ALA A 30 -21.72 7.02 -2.27
C ALA A 30 -21.11 6.06 -1.24
N GLU A 31 -21.93 5.16 -0.71
CA GLU A 31 -21.45 4.10 0.17
C GLU A 31 -20.42 3.20 -0.56
N GLY A 32 -19.38 2.79 0.15
CA GLY A 32 -18.29 2.01 -0.44
C GLY A 32 -17.26 2.85 -1.21
N CYS A 33 -17.32 4.18 -1.10
CA CYS A 33 -16.37 5.10 -1.70
C CYS A 33 -15.77 6.05 -0.67
N VAL A 34 -14.61 6.62 -0.99
CA VAL A 34 -13.98 7.72 -0.25
C VAL A 34 -13.53 8.79 -1.24
N ALA A 35 -13.64 10.06 -0.85
CA ALA A 35 -13.14 11.19 -1.62
C ALA A 35 -11.69 11.47 -1.29
N GLU A 36 -10.89 11.76 -2.32
CA GLU A 36 -9.59 12.40 -2.17
C GLU A 36 -9.73 13.93 -2.15
N GLU A 37 -8.61 14.63 -2.04
CA GLU A 37 -8.60 16.08 -2.14
C GLU A 37 -9.01 16.50 -3.57
N PHE A 38 -10.00 17.39 -3.65
CA PHE A 38 -10.44 17.91 -4.94
C PHE A 38 -9.43 18.89 -5.53
N VAL A 39 -9.42 19.01 -6.84
CA VAL A 39 -8.50 19.88 -7.56
C VAL A 39 -9.24 20.80 -8.51
N PHE A 40 -8.64 21.98 -8.73
CA PHE A 40 -9.12 22.97 -9.70
C PHE A 40 -8.11 23.15 -10.84
N ASP A 41 -8.64 23.33 -12.05
CA ASP A 41 -7.87 23.68 -13.22
C ASP A 41 -8.52 24.89 -13.93
N PRO A 42 -7.86 26.05 -13.99
CA PRO A 42 -6.54 26.35 -13.40
C PRO A 42 -6.56 26.42 -11.85
N LYS A 43 -5.40 26.34 -11.19
CA LYS A 43 -5.28 26.49 -9.72
C LYS A 43 -5.34 27.94 -9.25
N THR A 44 -5.09 28.88 -10.16
CA THR A 44 -5.05 30.32 -9.90
C THR A 44 -5.76 31.06 -11.02
N LEU A 45 -6.32 32.22 -10.70
CA LEU A 45 -6.97 33.11 -11.65
C LEU A 45 -6.26 34.45 -11.69
N THR A 46 -6.05 35.00 -12.90
CA THR A 46 -5.52 36.36 -13.08
C THR A 46 -6.68 37.32 -13.31
N ILE A 47 -6.66 38.44 -12.60
CA ILE A 47 -7.71 39.45 -12.60
C ILE A 47 -7.09 40.79 -12.92
N ASP A 48 -7.56 41.43 -13.99
CA ASP A 48 -7.18 42.78 -14.39
C ASP A 48 -8.32 43.78 -14.13
N GLY A 49 -7.98 44.95 -13.66
CA GLY A 49 -8.98 45.97 -13.37
C GLY A 49 -8.48 47.08 -12.47
N PRO A 50 -9.39 47.92 -11.94
CA PRO A 50 -9.05 49.01 -11.01
C PRO A 50 -8.31 48.47 -9.79
N GLU A 51 -7.14 49.03 -9.48
CA GLU A 51 -6.31 48.61 -8.34
C GLU A 51 -7.09 48.64 -7.00
N GLU A 52 -7.98 49.61 -6.82
CA GLU A 52 -8.82 49.69 -5.61
C GLU A 52 -9.75 48.49 -5.41
N ILE A 53 -10.16 47.84 -6.50
CA ILE A 53 -11.04 46.66 -6.47
C ILE A 53 -10.19 45.40 -6.35
N ILE A 54 -9.22 45.20 -7.25
CA ILE A 54 -8.43 43.97 -7.29
C ILE A 54 -7.62 43.77 -6.01
N ASN A 55 -7.18 44.83 -5.32
CA ASN A 55 -6.44 44.71 -4.04
C ASN A 55 -7.31 44.20 -2.90
N LYS A 56 -8.64 44.30 -2.99
CA LYS A 56 -9.58 43.75 -2.00
C LYS A 56 -9.81 42.25 -2.19
N ILE A 57 -9.61 41.74 -3.41
CA ILE A 57 -9.83 40.31 -3.72
C ILE A 57 -8.74 39.49 -3.06
N ASP A 58 -9.11 38.50 -2.26
CA ASP A 58 -8.21 37.59 -1.60
C ASP A 58 -8.10 36.28 -2.36
N HIS A 59 -9.24 35.67 -2.72
CA HIS A 59 -9.31 34.41 -3.43
C HIS A 59 -10.57 34.30 -4.32
N VAL A 60 -10.55 33.31 -5.18
CA VAL A 60 -11.70 32.83 -5.94
C VAL A 60 -12.34 31.70 -5.15
N TRP A 61 -13.67 31.67 -5.08
CA TRP A 61 -14.42 30.62 -4.42
C TRP A 61 -15.34 29.87 -5.39
N VAL A 62 -15.20 28.56 -5.43
CA VAL A 62 -15.96 27.62 -6.26
C VAL A 62 -16.80 26.71 -5.36
N GLU A 63 -18.08 26.58 -5.64
CA GLU A 63 -18.95 25.55 -5.08
C GLU A 63 -19.43 24.64 -6.20
N PHE A 64 -19.17 23.35 -6.10
CA PHE A 64 -19.47 22.38 -7.15
C PHE A 64 -20.08 21.09 -6.60
N GLY A 65 -20.69 20.28 -7.46
CA GLY A 65 -21.30 19.00 -7.11
C GLY A 65 -22.55 19.10 -6.26
N LYS A 66 -23.27 20.25 -6.25
CA LYS A 66 -24.50 20.40 -5.46
C LYS A 66 -25.55 19.37 -5.85
N ASN A 67 -26.14 18.71 -4.84
CA ASN A 67 -27.18 17.68 -4.99
C ASN A 67 -26.74 16.45 -5.80
N GLN A 68 -25.46 16.24 -6.01
CA GLN A 68 -24.92 15.03 -6.63
C GLN A 68 -24.62 13.97 -5.56
N THR A 69 -24.86 12.70 -5.90
CA THR A 69 -24.31 11.55 -5.18
C THR A 69 -23.34 10.86 -6.13
N ILE A 70 -22.05 10.82 -5.77
CA ILE A 70 -20.99 10.37 -6.68
C ILE A 70 -20.33 9.10 -6.14
N ASP A 71 -20.09 8.15 -7.03
CA ASP A 71 -19.40 6.85 -6.81
C ASP A 71 -18.12 6.70 -7.62
N SER A 72 -17.81 7.69 -8.44
CA SER A 72 -16.66 7.75 -9.32
C SER A 72 -16.18 9.20 -9.44
N ALA A 73 -15.02 9.42 -10.05
CA ALA A 73 -14.46 10.75 -10.24
C ALA A 73 -15.49 11.68 -10.92
N TYR A 74 -15.76 12.81 -10.27
CA TYR A 74 -16.71 13.82 -10.75
C TYR A 74 -15.98 15.04 -11.25
N VAL A 75 -16.37 15.52 -12.43
CA VAL A 75 -15.79 16.70 -13.08
C VAL A 75 -16.91 17.66 -13.47
N GLU A 76 -16.74 18.93 -13.12
CA GLU A 76 -17.71 19.99 -13.42
C GLU A 76 -16.99 21.27 -13.86
N GLU A 77 -17.49 21.91 -14.90
CA GLU A 77 -17.16 23.31 -15.19
C GLU A 77 -18.03 24.20 -14.30
N ALA A 78 -17.43 24.74 -13.26
CA ALA A 78 -18.13 25.48 -12.23
C ALA A 78 -17.96 26.99 -12.38
N GLU A 79 -19.02 27.73 -12.10
CA GLU A 79 -18.96 29.17 -11.90
C GLU A 79 -18.31 29.47 -10.55
N PHE A 80 -17.72 30.65 -10.44
CA PHE A 80 -17.03 31.08 -9.23
C PHE A 80 -17.42 32.49 -8.80
N THR A 81 -17.14 32.81 -7.56
CA THR A 81 -17.26 34.16 -6.98
C THR A 81 -15.88 34.67 -6.55
N LEU A 82 -15.70 36.00 -6.62
CA LEU A 82 -14.51 36.65 -6.07
C LEU A 82 -14.80 37.02 -4.61
N ARG A 83 -13.86 36.75 -3.71
CA ARG A 83 -14.04 37.01 -2.27
C ARG A 83 -12.90 37.81 -1.68
N ASP A 84 -13.25 38.63 -0.70
CA ASP A 84 -12.27 39.33 0.15
C ASP A 84 -11.79 38.42 1.30
N LYS A 85 -10.90 38.95 2.15
CA LYS A 85 -10.36 38.23 3.33
C LYS A 85 -11.40 37.84 4.38
N ASN A 86 -12.61 38.44 4.31
CA ASN A 86 -13.71 38.16 5.22
C ASN A 86 -14.79 37.34 4.55
N ASP A 87 -14.51 36.71 3.40
CA ASP A 87 -15.44 35.93 2.57
C ASP A 87 -16.61 36.70 1.99
N ASN A 88 -16.57 38.04 1.97
CA ASN A 88 -17.56 38.83 1.29
C ASN A 88 -17.37 38.77 -0.23
N ILE A 89 -18.50 38.67 -0.95
CA ILE A 89 -18.48 38.60 -2.42
C ILE A 89 -18.16 40.00 -2.99
N ILE A 90 -17.20 40.01 -3.93
CA ILE A 90 -16.83 41.18 -4.73
C ILE A 90 -17.43 41.02 -6.13
N PRO A 91 -18.23 42.00 -6.63
CA PRO A 91 -18.78 41.95 -7.99
C PRO A 91 -17.69 41.85 -9.06
N LYS A 92 -17.98 41.13 -10.13
CA LYS A 92 -17.05 40.98 -11.28
C LYS A 92 -17.10 42.18 -12.25
N ASP A 93 -18.04 43.15 -12.03
CA ASP A 93 -18.29 44.26 -12.93
C ASP A 93 -17.02 45.13 -13.11
N GLY A 94 -16.66 45.36 -14.36
CA GLY A 94 -15.49 46.17 -14.71
C GLY A 94 -14.13 45.47 -14.52
N LEU A 95 -14.14 44.18 -14.21
CA LEU A 95 -12.96 43.34 -14.15
C LEU A 95 -12.83 42.47 -15.41
N ARG A 96 -11.59 42.19 -15.80
CA ARG A 96 -11.27 41.20 -16.82
C ARG A 96 -10.65 40.00 -16.12
N LEU A 97 -11.20 38.84 -16.34
CA LEU A 97 -10.78 37.59 -15.74
C LEU A 97 -10.08 36.73 -16.81
N SER A 98 -9.05 35.98 -16.43
CA SER A 98 -8.38 35.04 -17.34
C SER A 98 -9.28 33.91 -17.78
N GLU A 99 -10.21 33.50 -16.93
CA GLU A 99 -11.22 32.46 -17.19
C GLU A 99 -12.58 32.89 -16.66
N GLU A 100 -13.66 32.38 -17.28
CA GLU A 100 -15.03 32.63 -16.84
C GLU A 100 -15.58 31.50 -15.96
N THR A 101 -15.03 30.29 -16.16
CA THR A 101 -15.34 29.07 -15.40
C THR A 101 -14.06 28.38 -14.95
N VAL A 102 -14.18 27.45 -14.02
CA VAL A 102 -13.08 26.62 -13.49
C VAL A 102 -13.50 25.17 -13.55
N THR A 103 -12.63 24.31 -14.08
CA THR A 103 -12.85 22.87 -14.01
C THR A 103 -12.57 22.40 -12.59
N ALA A 104 -13.58 21.91 -11.89
CA ALA A 104 -13.48 21.30 -10.58
C ALA A 104 -13.55 19.77 -10.71
N THR A 105 -12.58 19.07 -10.11
CA THR A 105 -12.54 17.60 -10.11
C THR A 105 -12.54 17.10 -8.68
N GLN A 106 -13.48 16.22 -8.35
CA GLN A 106 -13.51 15.44 -7.11
C GLN A 106 -13.11 14.01 -7.42
N PRO A 107 -11.88 13.59 -7.10
CA PRO A 107 -11.46 12.20 -7.23
C PRO A 107 -12.16 11.33 -6.19
N ILE A 108 -12.53 10.13 -6.60
CA ILE A 108 -13.18 9.13 -5.76
C ILE A 108 -12.44 7.81 -5.88
N LEU A 109 -12.18 7.21 -4.74
CA LEU A 109 -11.63 5.86 -4.62
C LEU A 109 -12.71 4.91 -4.13
N LYS A 110 -12.74 3.70 -4.69
CA LYS A 110 -13.59 2.61 -4.23
C LYS A 110 -12.95 1.95 -3.01
N THR A 111 -13.78 1.55 -2.03
CA THR A 111 -13.29 0.82 -0.85
C THR A 111 -13.70 -0.63 -0.90
N LYS A 112 -12.83 -1.52 -0.40
CA LYS A 112 -13.07 -2.95 -0.29
C LYS A 112 -12.43 -3.49 0.98
N GLU A 113 -13.09 -4.42 1.65
CA GLU A 113 -12.47 -5.21 2.68
C GLU A 113 -11.83 -6.44 2.04
N LEU A 114 -10.53 -6.62 2.25
CA LEU A 114 -9.75 -7.70 1.67
C LEU A 114 -9.18 -8.59 2.77
N PRO A 115 -9.40 -9.92 2.70
CA PRO A 115 -8.76 -10.84 3.60
C PRO A 115 -7.25 -10.87 3.37
N LEU A 116 -6.50 -11.05 4.47
CA LEU A 116 -5.07 -11.31 4.43
C LEU A 116 -4.84 -12.81 4.30
N ASN A 117 -3.86 -13.21 3.51
CA ASN A 117 -3.45 -14.60 3.39
C ASN A 117 -1.91 -14.74 3.35
N VAL A 118 -1.45 -15.96 3.57
CA VAL A 118 -0.06 -16.36 3.42
C VAL A 118 0.01 -17.54 2.47
N ARG A 119 1.09 -17.61 1.71
CA ARG A 119 1.38 -18.74 0.85
C ARG A 119 2.20 -19.77 1.60
N PHE A 120 1.87 -21.05 1.46
CA PHE A 120 2.60 -22.14 2.08
C PHE A 120 3.49 -22.88 1.07
N ILE A 121 4.72 -23.18 1.50
CA ILE A 121 5.58 -24.15 0.83
C ILE A 121 5.50 -25.44 1.65
N SER A 122 4.93 -26.47 1.07
CA SER A 122 4.82 -27.78 1.72
C SER A 122 6.20 -28.39 1.97
N GLY A 123 6.38 -29.01 3.13
CA GLY A 123 7.67 -29.59 3.50
C GLY A 123 7.63 -30.31 4.84
N GLY A 124 8.62 -31.14 5.11
CA GLY A 124 8.68 -31.91 6.36
C GLY A 124 7.51 -32.87 6.52
N GLY A 125 6.90 -33.33 5.42
CA GLY A 125 5.80 -34.30 5.43
C GLY A 125 4.43 -33.70 5.76
N ILE A 126 4.27 -32.37 5.72
CA ILE A 126 3.00 -31.67 5.96
C ILE A 126 2.69 -30.70 4.81
N THR A 127 1.41 -30.38 4.72
CA THR A 127 0.82 -29.45 3.76
C THR A 127 -0.03 -28.43 4.52
N GLU A 128 -0.52 -27.40 3.84
CA GLU A 128 -1.42 -26.39 4.43
C GLU A 128 -2.64 -27.02 5.10
N SER A 129 -3.20 -28.10 4.52
CA SER A 129 -4.38 -28.78 5.07
C SER A 129 -4.15 -29.47 6.43
N ASP A 130 -2.89 -29.63 6.84
CA ASP A 130 -2.49 -30.20 8.11
C ASP A 130 -2.29 -29.13 9.18
N CYS A 131 -2.56 -27.86 8.87
CA CYS A 131 -2.28 -26.71 9.71
C CYS A 131 -3.55 -25.94 10.05
N ASP A 132 -3.63 -25.47 11.30
CA ASP A 132 -4.56 -24.41 11.72
C ASP A 132 -3.82 -23.07 11.62
N VAL A 133 -4.38 -22.16 10.82
CA VAL A 133 -3.76 -20.87 10.52
C VAL A 133 -4.64 -19.75 11.07
N THR A 134 -4.04 -18.87 11.84
CA THR A 134 -4.70 -17.66 12.35
C THR A 134 -3.91 -16.43 11.91
N ILE A 135 -4.59 -15.45 11.33
CA ILE A 135 -4.02 -14.17 10.91
C ILE A 135 -4.76 -13.05 11.64
N ASP A 136 -4.03 -12.20 12.33
CA ASP A 136 -4.59 -11.07 13.11
C ASP A 136 -3.90 -9.74 12.73
N PRO A 137 -4.63 -8.76 12.13
CA PRO A 137 -6.03 -8.88 11.70
C PRO A 137 -6.22 -9.84 10.52
N SER A 138 -7.40 -10.44 10.39
CA SER A 138 -7.71 -11.37 9.29
C SER A 138 -8.04 -10.67 7.97
N SER A 139 -8.40 -9.38 8.03
CA SER A 139 -8.70 -8.53 6.87
C SER A 139 -8.33 -7.09 7.15
N ILE A 140 -8.18 -6.30 6.10
CA ILE A 140 -8.07 -4.85 6.17
C ILE A 140 -9.00 -4.18 5.15
N LYS A 141 -9.42 -2.96 5.46
CA LYS A 141 -10.16 -2.12 4.51
C LYS A 141 -9.18 -1.28 3.71
N VAL A 142 -9.28 -1.36 2.40
CA VAL A 142 -8.44 -0.62 1.45
C VAL A 142 -9.28 0.32 0.58
N ALA A 143 -8.63 1.31 -0.02
CA ALA A 143 -9.21 2.18 -1.04
C ALA A 143 -8.28 2.28 -2.25
N GLY A 144 -8.83 2.38 -3.44
CA GLY A 144 -8.07 2.55 -4.68
C GLY A 144 -8.97 2.73 -5.90
N ASP A 145 -8.32 2.88 -7.07
CA ASP A 145 -9.04 2.90 -8.34
C ASP A 145 -9.88 1.62 -8.49
N SER A 146 -11.12 1.75 -8.95
CA SER A 146 -12.04 0.62 -9.09
C SER A 146 -11.48 -0.51 -9.95
N ARG A 147 -10.70 -0.19 -10.99
CA ARG A 147 -10.04 -1.16 -11.88
C ARG A 147 -9.02 -2.04 -11.16
N ILE A 148 -8.40 -1.51 -10.09
CA ILE A 148 -7.44 -2.26 -9.27
C ILE A 148 -8.18 -3.03 -8.18
N ILE A 149 -9.05 -2.33 -7.43
CA ILE A 149 -9.74 -2.87 -6.26
C ILE A 149 -10.69 -4.01 -6.63
N ASP A 150 -11.37 -3.94 -7.78
CA ASP A 150 -12.34 -4.96 -8.19
C ASP A 150 -11.67 -6.30 -8.47
N ASP A 151 -10.47 -6.30 -9.03
CA ASP A 151 -9.69 -7.50 -9.36
C ASP A 151 -8.97 -8.10 -8.15
N MET A 152 -8.84 -7.37 -7.04
CA MET A 152 -8.19 -7.87 -5.83
C MET A 152 -9.15 -8.77 -5.03
N GLU A 153 -8.80 -10.03 -4.81
CA GLU A 153 -9.56 -10.96 -3.98
C GLU A 153 -9.02 -11.08 -2.55
N SER A 154 -7.72 -10.91 -2.38
CA SER A 154 -7.00 -11.00 -1.10
C SER A 154 -5.65 -10.29 -1.17
N ILE A 155 -4.98 -10.15 -0.05
CA ILE A 155 -3.62 -9.61 0.07
C ILE A 155 -2.70 -10.72 0.59
N GLU A 156 -1.73 -11.15 -0.22
CA GLU A 156 -0.69 -12.09 0.22
C GLU A 156 0.39 -11.31 0.99
N ILE A 157 0.51 -11.58 2.30
CA ILE A 157 1.44 -10.88 3.19
C ILE A 157 2.79 -11.58 3.34
N GLY A 158 2.92 -12.82 2.85
CA GLY A 158 4.19 -13.53 2.88
C GLY A 158 4.09 -15.01 2.57
N THR A 159 5.25 -15.68 2.68
CA THR A 159 5.38 -17.13 2.41
C THR A 159 5.94 -17.82 3.64
N ILE A 160 5.36 -18.95 4.01
CA ILE A 160 5.78 -19.78 5.14
C ILE A 160 6.22 -21.15 4.64
N ASP A 161 7.47 -21.52 4.92
CA ASP A 161 8.01 -22.85 4.63
C ASP A 161 7.68 -23.79 5.81
N LEU A 162 6.81 -24.76 5.58
CA LEU A 162 6.36 -25.72 6.58
C LEU A 162 7.47 -26.68 7.03
N SER A 163 8.61 -26.73 6.35
CA SER A 163 9.79 -27.49 6.80
C SER A 163 10.62 -26.75 7.84
N SER A 164 10.43 -25.44 8.01
CA SER A 164 11.29 -24.58 8.84
C SER A 164 11.02 -24.66 10.34
N PHE A 165 9.90 -25.28 10.75
CA PHE A 165 9.53 -25.42 12.16
C PHE A 165 8.91 -26.81 12.45
N SER A 166 8.87 -27.20 13.73
CA SER A 166 8.48 -28.57 14.12
C SER A 166 7.03 -28.68 14.62
N SER A 167 6.50 -27.73 15.34
CA SER A 167 5.16 -27.84 15.97
C SER A 167 4.29 -26.61 15.83
N GLY A 168 4.89 -25.43 15.85
CA GLY A 168 4.17 -24.16 15.73
C GLY A 168 5.09 -23.10 15.19
N TYR A 169 4.48 -22.08 14.57
CA TYR A 169 5.16 -20.95 13.97
C TYR A 169 4.38 -19.68 14.30
N GLU A 170 5.09 -18.65 14.68
CA GLU A 170 4.51 -17.33 14.91
C GLU A 170 5.44 -16.29 14.26
N HIS A 171 4.87 -15.42 13.42
CA HIS A 171 5.61 -14.37 12.77
C HIS A 171 4.71 -13.17 12.48
N THR A 172 5.31 -11.98 12.47
CA THR A 172 4.62 -10.74 12.07
C THR A 172 5.10 -10.33 10.69
N PHE A 173 4.18 -10.26 9.75
CA PHE A 173 4.43 -9.85 8.37
C PHE A 173 3.97 -8.41 8.16
N ALA A 174 4.74 -7.62 7.43
CA ALA A 174 4.31 -6.33 6.95
C ALA A 174 3.22 -6.48 5.87
N ILE A 175 2.24 -5.59 5.90
CA ILE A 175 1.17 -5.54 4.91
C ILE A 175 1.61 -4.60 3.80
N GLU A 176 2.08 -5.15 2.68
CA GLU A 176 2.48 -4.40 1.51
C GLU A 176 1.32 -4.35 0.51
N LEU A 177 0.99 -3.15 0.04
CA LEU A 177 -0.07 -2.92 -0.93
C LEU A 177 0.50 -2.52 -2.28
N PRO A 178 -0.16 -2.86 -3.39
CA PRO A 178 0.25 -2.40 -4.70
C PRO A 178 0.08 -0.87 -4.84
N ASP A 179 0.81 -0.30 -5.79
CA ASP A 179 0.73 1.13 -6.10
C ASP A 179 -0.71 1.56 -6.40
N GLY A 180 -1.10 2.70 -5.82
CA GLY A 180 -2.45 3.24 -5.99
C GLY A 180 -3.52 2.63 -5.07
N VAL A 181 -3.13 1.75 -4.14
CA VAL A 181 -4.01 1.21 -3.10
C VAL A 181 -3.61 1.76 -1.74
N GLN A 182 -4.57 2.30 -1.02
CA GLN A 182 -4.40 2.91 0.30
C GLN A 182 -4.98 2.02 1.39
N ASN A 183 -4.28 1.88 2.51
CA ASN A 183 -4.78 1.19 3.69
C ASN A 183 -5.59 2.16 4.57
N LEU A 184 -6.87 1.89 4.74
CA LEU A 184 -7.77 2.72 5.55
C LEU A 184 -7.82 2.32 7.03
N THR A 185 -7.26 1.16 7.41
CA THR A 185 -7.29 0.68 8.80
C THR A 185 -6.14 1.25 9.63
N GLY A 186 -5.06 1.70 9.00
CA GLY A 186 -3.85 2.18 9.67
C GLY A 186 -3.01 1.05 10.30
N VAL A 187 -3.37 -0.22 10.11
CA VAL A 187 -2.60 -1.38 10.57
C VAL A 187 -1.56 -1.73 9.51
N SER A 188 -0.28 -1.67 9.86
CA SER A 188 0.85 -1.92 8.94
C SER A 188 1.33 -3.37 8.92
N ASP A 189 0.96 -4.14 9.93
CA ASP A 189 1.50 -5.48 10.14
C ASP A 189 0.39 -6.45 10.55
N ALA A 190 0.56 -7.73 10.22
CA ALA A 190 -0.32 -8.80 10.65
C ALA A 190 0.47 -9.94 11.30
N LYS A 191 -0.01 -10.40 12.43
CA LYS A 191 0.53 -11.56 13.14
C LYS A 191 -0.07 -12.83 12.58
N VAL A 192 0.79 -13.75 12.14
CA VAL A 192 0.41 -15.07 11.65
C VAL A 192 0.85 -16.12 12.65
N THR A 193 -0.09 -16.96 13.06
CA THR A 193 0.16 -18.12 13.90
C THR A 193 -0.25 -19.38 13.14
N VAL A 194 0.64 -20.35 13.07
CA VAL A 194 0.40 -21.65 12.42
C VAL A 194 0.63 -22.76 13.41
N GLU A 195 -0.36 -23.61 13.63
CA GLU A 195 -0.27 -24.82 14.44
C GLU A 195 -0.42 -26.05 13.55
N VAL A 196 0.48 -27.01 13.71
CA VAL A 196 0.44 -28.26 12.92
C VAL A 196 -0.35 -29.31 13.68
N ASN A 197 -1.47 -29.73 13.10
CA ASN A 197 -2.39 -30.69 13.69
C ASN A 197 -1.81 -32.10 13.74
N GLY A 198 -1.89 -32.74 14.91
CA GLY A 198 -1.48 -34.15 15.07
C GLY A 198 -0.01 -34.42 14.81
N SER A 199 0.85 -33.40 14.80
CA SER A 199 2.27 -33.59 14.57
C SER A 199 2.96 -34.22 15.80
N HIS A 200 3.83 -35.18 15.50
CA HIS A 200 4.73 -35.83 16.47
C HIS A 200 6.16 -35.57 16.05
N THR A 201 7.07 -35.40 17.02
CA THR A 201 8.49 -35.24 16.77
C THR A 201 9.30 -36.30 17.49
N LYS A 202 10.42 -36.69 16.92
CA LYS A 202 11.39 -37.59 17.54
C LYS A 202 12.80 -37.21 17.11
N THR A 203 13.69 -37.09 18.10
CA THR A 203 15.11 -36.80 17.87
C THR A 203 15.90 -38.09 17.76
N PHE A 204 16.75 -38.16 16.78
CA PHE A 204 17.65 -39.26 16.48
C PHE A 204 19.11 -38.76 16.45
N THR A 205 20.02 -39.52 16.93
CA THR A 205 21.46 -39.27 16.76
C THR A 205 21.98 -40.20 15.67
N THR A 206 22.53 -39.64 14.59
CA THR A 206 23.10 -40.41 13.49
C THR A 206 24.57 -40.05 13.25
N SER A 207 25.38 -41.06 12.89
CA SER A 207 26.73 -40.90 12.38
C SER A 207 26.83 -41.01 10.85
N ASN A 208 25.69 -41.21 10.19
CA ASN A 208 25.64 -41.31 8.73
C ASN A 208 25.60 -39.92 8.09
N ILE A 209 26.79 -39.32 7.99
CA ILE A 209 26.98 -37.98 7.44
C ILE A 209 27.76 -38.10 6.13
N ALA A 210 27.25 -37.45 5.09
CA ALA A 210 27.89 -37.38 3.78
C ALA A 210 28.09 -35.94 3.34
N CYS A 211 28.92 -35.68 2.35
CA CYS A 211 29.04 -34.39 1.70
C CYS A 211 28.90 -34.53 0.19
N LYS A 212 28.37 -33.46 -0.47
CA LYS A 212 28.30 -33.34 -1.92
C LYS A 212 28.77 -31.95 -2.36
N GLY A 213 29.00 -31.76 -3.66
CA GLY A 213 29.33 -30.42 -4.21
C GLY A 213 30.81 -30.04 -4.00
N VAL A 214 31.71 -30.99 -3.69
CA VAL A 214 33.13 -30.72 -3.60
C VAL A 214 33.70 -30.46 -4.99
N SER A 215 34.41 -29.36 -5.18
CA SER A 215 35.00 -28.95 -6.46
C SER A 215 36.12 -29.92 -6.91
N ASN A 216 36.26 -30.05 -8.24
CA ASN A 216 37.32 -30.89 -8.81
C ASN A 216 38.74 -30.51 -8.30
N GLY A 217 39.49 -31.51 -7.87
CA GLY A 217 40.85 -31.33 -7.30
C GLY A 217 40.88 -31.04 -5.80
N TYR A 218 39.73 -30.98 -5.15
CA TYR A 218 39.60 -30.82 -3.70
C TYR A 218 39.06 -32.11 -3.05
N HIS A 219 39.37 -32.29 -1.78
CA HIS A 219 38.88 -33.40 -0.97
C HIS A 219 38.32 -32.85 0.34
N ALA A 220 37.12 -33.29 0.71
CA ALA A 220 36.50 -32.93 1.97
C ALA A 220 36.54 -34.09 2.96
N THR A 221 36.93 -33.84 4.21
CA THR A 221 36.86 -34.77 5.32
C THR A 221 35.79 -34.30 6.30
N ILE A 222 34.98 -35.20 6.81
CA ILE A 222 33.96 -34.91 7.77
C ILE A 222 34.53 -35.11 9.18
N ASP A 223 34.70 -34.04 9.95
CA ASP A 223 35.21 -34.07 11.30
C ASP A 223 34.12 -34.39 12.36
N THR A 224 32.87 -34.07 12.05
CA THR A 224 31.68 -34.33 12.90
C THR A 224 31.38 -35.82 12.90
N LYS A 225 31.36 -36.44 14.07
CA LYS A 225 31.14 -37.88 14.22
C LYS A 225 29.68 -38.27 14.32
N GLU A 226 28.90 -37.42 14.97
CA GLU A 226 27.47 -37.63 15.22
C GLU A 226 26.74 -36.31 15.15
N ILE A 227 25.49 -36.34 14.71
CA ILE A 227 24.61 -35.19 14.65
C ILE A 227 23.22 -35.58 15.11
N GLU A 228 22.56 -34.69 15.85
CA GLU A 228 21.16 -34.83 16.23
C GLU A 228 20.24 -34.31 15.14
N VAL A 229 19.27 -35.11 14.74
CA VAL A 229 18.27 -34.81 13.74
C VAL A 229 16.89 -35.01 14.35
N THR A 230 16.06 -33.98 14.37
CA THR A 230 14.67 -34.09 14.78
C THR A 230 13.79 -34.28 13.55
N LEU A 231 13.11 -35.44 13.50
CA LEU A 231 12.12 -35.73 12.47
C LEU A 231 10.73 -35.41 12.99
N ARG A 232 9.87 -34.94 12.09
CA ARG A 232 8.46 -34.72 12.32
C ARG A 232 7.62 -35.61 11.40
N ALA A 233 6.50 -36.13 11.91
CA ALA A 233 5.50 -36.81 11.12
C ALA A 233 4.10 -36.68 11.76
N LEU A 234 3.06 -36.84 10.93
CA LEU A 234 1.66 -36.86 11.40
C LEU A 234 1.28 -38.20 12.07
N SER A 235 2.19 -39.16 12.12
CA SER A 235 1.98 -40.46 12.75
C SER A 235 3.14 -40.82 13.66
N GLN A 236 2.85 -41.06 14.93
CA GLN A 236 3.83 -41.57 15.91
C GLN A 236 4.41 -42.94 15.48
N ASP A 237 3.57 -43.77 14.87
CA ASP A 237 4.00 -45.11 14.39
C ASP A 237 4.99 -44.98 13.24
N ALA A 238 4.88 -43.97 12.40
CA ALA A 238 5.85 -43.70 11.33
C ALA A 238 7.22 -43.35 11.95
N LEU A 239 7.26 -42.47 12.95
CA LEU A 239 8.50 -42.11 13.65
C LEU A 239 9.12 -43.31 14.41
N ASN A 240 8.30 -44.21 14.94
CA ASN A 240 8.79 -45.38 15.66
C ASN A 240 9.44 -46.43 14.75
N ARG A 241 9.14 -46.42 13.45
CA ARG A 241 9.73 -47.32 12.47
C ARG A 241 11.10 -46.83 11.97
N VAL A 242 11.37 -45.51 12.06
CA VAL A 242 12.65 -44.94 11.64
C VAL A 242 13.72 -45.29 12.60
N LYS A 243 14.87 -45.68 12.08
CA LYS A 243 16.10 -45.98 12.84
C LYS A 243 17.17 -44.96 12.49
N PRO A 244 18.17 -44.72 13.38
CA PRO A 244 19.29 -43.82 13.12
C PRO A 244 20.05 -44.09 11.82
N GLU A 245 20.17 -45.37 11.47
CA GLU A 245 20.82 -45.81 10.21
C GLU A 245 20.06 -45.47 8.94
N ASP A 246 18.76 -45.19 9.04
CA ASP A 246 17.92 -44.81 7.90
C ASP A 246 18.05 -43.29 7.57
N ILE A 247 18.72 -42.54 8.47
CA ILE A 247 18.87 -41.08 8.36
C ILE A 247 20.26 -40.76 7.82
N THR A 248 20.35 -40.14 6.67
CA THR A 248 21.58 -39.60 6.12
C THR A 248 21.55 -38.08 6.12
N VAL A 249 22.53 -37.44 6.77
CA VAL A 249 22.68 -35.98 6.73
C VAL A 249 23.68 -35.62 5.63
N ILE A 250 23.27 -34.78 4.69
CA ILE A 250 24.09 -34.37 3.55
C ILE A 250 24.51 -32.91 3.69
N ALA A 251 25.79 -32.64 3.84
CA ALA A 251 26.33 -31.30 3.75
C ALA A 251 26.57 -30.92 2.28
N ASP A 252 25.92 -29.87 1.81
CA ASP A 252 26.14 -29.35 0.46
C ASP A 252 27.24 -28.29 0.47
N LEU A 253 28.37 -28.61 -0.20
CA LEU A 253 29.54 -27.76 -0.30
C LEU A 253 29.62 -26.98 -1.62
N SER A 254 28.58 -27.01 -2.43
CA SER A 254 28.56 -26.34 -3.76
C SER A 254 28.86 -24.85 -3.69
N ASP A 255 28.39 -24.17 -2.64
CA ASP A 255 28.58 -22.72 -2.45
C ASP A 255 30.00 -22.36 -1.94
N TYR A 256 30.79 -23.34 -1.48
CA TYR A 256 32.10 -23.10 -0.91
C TYR A 256 33.24 -23.23 -1.94
N GLY A 257 32.94 -23.72 -3.12
CA GLY A 257 33.84 -23.78 -4.29
C GLY A 257 35.20 -24.38 -3.98
N SER A 258 36.28 -23.59 -4.11
CA SER A 258 37.65 -23.96 -3.85
C SER A 258 38.22 -23.48 -2.50
N THR A 259 37.32 -23.21 -1.53
CA THR A 259 37.75 -22.81 -0.18
C THR A 259 38.50 -23.91 0.51
N THR A 260 39.65 -23.57 1.12
CA THR A 260 40.48 -24.51 1.90
C THR A 260 40.42 -24.12 3.39
N GLY A 261 40.44 -25.13 4.28
CA GLY A 261 40.38 -24.95 5.72
C GLY A 261 39.13 -25.59 6.33
N GLN A 262 38.87 -25.29 7.59
CA GLN A 262 37.69 -25.79 8.27
C GLN A 262 36.45 -24.97 7.85
N ILE A 263 35.40 -25.65 7.39
CA ILE A 263 34.15 -25.07 6.95
C ILE A 263 33.04 -25.60 7.88
N ILE A 264 32.20 -24.69 8.38
CA ILE A 264 31.01 -25.04 9.16
C ILE A 264 29.81 -24.89 8.23
N VAL A 265 29.11 -25.99 8.01
CA VAL A 265 27.88 -26.02 7.18
C VAL A 265 26.70 -26.35 8.05
N ASN A 266 25.64 -25.56 7.94
CA ASN A 266 24.37 -25.88 8.57
C ASN A 266 23.63 -26.92 7.72
N ALA A 267 23.37 -28.08 8.28
CA ALA A 267 22.53 -29.09 7.65
C ALA A 267 21.07 -28.58 7.62
N LYS A 268 20.41 -28.71 6.47
CA LYS A 268 18.99 -28.46 6.31
C LYS A 268 18.20 -29.76 6.35
#